data_ed74cf75ca980ef207b9be4bc2d9bbbc
#
_entry.id   ed74cf75ca980ef207b9be4bc2d9bbbc
#
_cell.length_a   1.000
_cell.length_b   1.000
_cell.length_c   1.000
_cell.angle_alpha   90.00
_cell.angle_beta   90.00
_cell.angle_gamma   90.00
#
_symmetry.space_group_name_H-M   'P 1'
#
loop_
_entity.id
_entity.type
_entity.pdbx_description
1 polymer ?
#
loop_
_entity_poly.entity_id
_entity_poly.type
_entity_poly.pdbx_seq_one_letter_code
_entity_poly.pdbx_strand_id
1 'polypeptide(L)'
;MTQTQKTILVIEDDRDISSTIQSVLSAAGYRVLTAHNGQDGRRLIQGQKPDLVLTDMMMPRMGGFPVLEFLAELPDAPPVIMMTANEGSRHKAYAEMLGVVDYLRKPFAMEVMLESVARAIAAAAAGPKDQPEA
;
A
#
# COMPACT_ATOMS: atom_id res chain seq x y z
N MET A 1 -5.22 7.68 27.34
CA MET A 1 -5.89 7.45 26.10
C MET A 1 -5.10 6.58 25.13
N THR A 2 -5.77 5.65 24.55
CA THR A 2 -5.11 4.71 23.67
C THR A 2 -5.22 5.14 22.23
N GLN A 3 -4.12 5.10 21.53
CA GLN A 3 -4.14 5.34 20.12
C GLN A 3 -4.25 4.03 19.38
N THR A 4 -5.11 4.00 18.41
CA THR A 4 -5.24 2.81 17.58
C THR A 4 -4.02 2.71 16.67
N GLN A 5 -3.31 1.60 16.78
CA GLN A 5 -2.17 1.35 15.94
C GLN A 5 -2.64 1.04 14.52
N LYS A 6 -2.10 1.75 13.55
CA LYS A 6 -2.47 1.53 12.15
C LYS A 6 -1.77 0.30 11.61
N THR A 7 -2.48 -0.43 10.78
CA THR A 7 -2.00 -1.68 10.19
C THR A 7 -1.67 -1.46 8.73
N ILE A 8 -0.46 -1.85 8.33
CA ILE A 8 0.01 -1.74 6.96
C ILE A 8 0.27 -3.13 6.43
N LEU A 9 -0.29 -3.43 5.27
CA LEU A 9 0.00 -4.68 4.58
C LEU A 9 1.04 -4.42 3.51
N VAL A 10 2.14 -5.15 3.57
CA VAL A 10 3.22 -5.07 2.58
C VAL A 10 3.15 -6.30 1.71
N ILE A 11 2.99 -6.11 0.41
CA ILE A 11 2.94 -7.21 -0.55
C ILE A 11 4.19 -7.09 -1.43
N GLU A 12 5.14 -7.97 -1.21
CA GLU A 12 6.44 -7.93 -1.87
C GLU A 12 7.02 -9.32 -1.91
N ASP A 13 7.38 -9.81 -3.10
CA ASP A 13 7.90 -11.16 -3.23
C ASP A 13 9.37 -11.28 -2.85
N ASP A 14 10.13 -10.20 -2.92
CA ASP A 14 11.53 -10.20 -2.47
C ASP A 14 11.53 -10.13 -0.94
N ARG A 15 11.99 -11.21 -0.31
CA ARG A 15 11.89 -11.33 1.13
C ARG A 15 12.83 -10.38 1.86
N ASP A 16 13.96 -10.03 1.27
CA ASP A 16 14.87 -9.07 1.88
C ASP A 16 14.26 -7.68 1.88
N ILE A 17 13.66 -7.28 0.76
CA ILE A 17 13.00 -5.98 0.68
C ILE A 17 11.82 -5.94 1.64
N SER A 18 11.01 -6.99 1.65
CA SER A 18 9.86 -7.09 2.54
C SER A 18 10.28 -6.96 4.00
N SER A 19 11.33 -7.68 4.38
CA SER A 19 11.84 -7.68 5.74
C SER A 19 12.35 -6.30 6.15
N THR A 20 13.06 -5.62 5.25
CA THR A 20 13.56 -4.29 5.52
C THR A 20 12.41 -3.30 5.72
N ILE A 21 11.44 -3.34 4.83
CA ILE A 21 10.27 -2.46 4.94
C ILE A 21 9.52 -2.74 6.24
N GLN A 22 9.33 -4.02 6.56
CA GLN A 22 8.65 -4.40 7.79
C GLN A 22 9.36 -3.84 9.02
N SER A 23 10.67 -3.96 9.06
CA SER A 23 11.44 -3.47 10.21
C SER A 23 11.30 -1.96 10.37
N VAL A 24 11.40 -1.23 9.27
CA VAL A 24 11.32 0.23 9.31
C VAL A 24 9.92 0.68 9.73
N LEU A 25 8.90 0.08 9.19
CA LEU A 25 7.52 0.44 9.53
C LEU A 25 7.18 0.07 10.97
N SER A 26 7.64 -1.09 11.43
CA SER A 26 7.41 -1.50 12.82
C SER A 26 8.08 -0.54 13.79
N ALA A 27 9.30 -0.11 13.47
CA ALA A 27 10.01 0.84 14.31
C ALA A 27 9.30 2.20 14.34
N ALA A 28 8.55 2.52 13.31
CA ALA A 28 7.79 3.76 13.26
C ALA A 28 6.44 3.67 13.97
N GLY A 29 6.10 2.50 14.51
CA GLY A 29 4.89 2.35 15.33
C GLY A 29 3.73 1.69 14.63
N TYR A 30 3.90 1.22 13.40
CA TYR A 30 2.83 0.56 12.67
C TYR A 30 2.79 -0.94 12.96
N ARG A 31 1.60 -1.51 12.89
CA ARG A 31 1.47 -2.96 12.85
C ARG A 31 1.63 -3.39 11.40
N VAL A 32 2.50 -4.36 11.14
CA VAL A 32 2.83 -4.72 9.77
C VAL A 32 2.45 -6.16 9.49
N LEU A 33 1.72 -6.35 8.41
CA LEU A 33 1.41 -7.66 7.85
C LEU A 33 2.19 -7.79 6.55
N THR A 34 2.65 -8.99 6.24
CA THR A 34 3.41 -9.21 5.00
C THR A 34 2.77 -10.32 4.19
N ALA A 35 2.80 -10.14 2.88
CA ALA A 35 2.44 -11.17 1.92
C ALA A 35 3.49 -11.15 0.83
N HIS A 36 3.73 -12.29 0.21
CA HIS A 36 4.79 -12.41 -0.79
C HIS A 36 4.26 -12.64 -2.20
N ASN A 37 2.97 -12.52 -2.35
CA ASN A 37 2.31 -12.55 -3.66
C ASN A 37 0.92 -11.91 -3.50
N GLY A 38 0.31 -11.63 -4.66
CA GLY A 38 -0.97 -10.94 -4.65
C GLY A 38 -2.11 -11.75 -4.08
N GLN A 39 -2.07 -13.07 -4.25
CA GLN A 39 -3.13 -13.92 -3.70
C GLN A 39 -3.17 -13.87 -2.19
N ASP A 40 -2.02 -13.98 -1.56
CA ASP A 40 -1.94 -13.91 -0.10
C ASP A 40 -2.29 -12.50 0.37
N GLY A 41 -1.86 -11.49 -0.39
CA GLY A 41 -2.22 -10.12 -0.08
C GLY A 41 -3.72 -9.91 -0.07
N ARG A 42 -4.39 -10.40 -1.10
CA ARG A 42 -5.84 -10.30 -1.20
C ARG A 42 -6.52 -10.96 0.00
N ARG A 43 -6.02 -12.12 0.39
CA ARG A 43 -6.56 -12.85 1.54
C ARG A 43 -6.42 -12.03 2.82
N LEU A 44 -5.28 -11.39 3.00
CA LEU A 44 -5.05 -10.56 4.18
C LEU A 44 -5.90 -9.28 4.15
N ILE A 45 -6.11 -8.70 2.97
CA ILE A 45 -6.99 -7.55 2.85
C ILE A 45 -8.39 -7.91 3.34
N GLN A 46 -8.89 -9.05 2.92
CA GLN A 46 -10.24 -9.47 3.29
C GLN A 46 -10.35 -9.82 4.77
N GLY A 47 -9.34 -10.48 5.31
CA GLY A 47 -9.40 -10.98 6.68
C GLY A 47 -8.98 -9.99 7.73
N GLN A 48 -7.99 -9.14 7.44
CA GLN A 48 -7.39 -8.27 8.44
C GLN A 48 -7.74 -6.79 8.25
N LYS A 49 -8.25 -6.42 7.11
CA LYS A 49 -8.69 -5.05 6.81
C LYS A 49 -7.62 -4.01 7.17
N PRO A 50 -6.47 -4.05 6.50
CA PRO A 50 -5.41 -3.11 6.81
C PRO A 50 -5.81 -1.66 6.51
N ASP A 51 -5.11 -0.73 7.14
CA ASP A 51 -5.36 0.70 6.93
C ASP A 51 -4.65 1.22 5.71
N LEU A 52 -3.65 0.52 5.21
CA LEU A 52 -2.87 0.91 4.03
C LEU A 52 -2.27 -0.35 3.41
N VAL A 53 -2.20 -0.37 2.10
CA VAL A 53 -1.56 -1.45 1.35
C VAL A 53 -0.37 -0.86 0.59
N LEU A 54 0.79 -1.46 0.79
CA LEU A 54 2.03 -1.11 0.09
C LEU A 54 2.38 -2.31 -0.76
N THR A 55 2.23 -2.23 -2.07
CA THR A 55 2.36 -3.40 -2.92
C THR A 55 3.33 -3.19 -4.07
N ASP A 56 4.12 -4.22 -4.35
CA ASP A 56 4.93 -4.28 -5.55
C ASP A 56 4.02 -4.46 -6.76
N MET A 57 4.40 -3.85 -7.85
CA MET A 57 3.66 -3.95 -9.10
C MET A 57 3.87 -5.30 -9.78
N MET A 58 5.10 -5.79 -9.77
CA MET A 58 5.48 -7.00 -10.52
C MET A 58 5.78 -8.12 -9.56
N MET A 59 4.96 -9.14 -9.56
CA MET A 59 5.14 -10.32 -8.71
C MET A 59 4.67 -11.55 -9.46
N PRO A 60 5.25 -12.72 -9.17
CA PRO A 60 4.71 -13.95 -9.73
C PRO A 60 3.30 -14.22 -9.21
N ARG A 61 2.56 -14.99 -9.93
CA ARG A 61 1.18 -15.38 -9.63
C ARG A 61 0.21 -14.22 -9.81
N MET A 62 0.16 -13.31 -8.86
CA MET A 62 -0.73 -12.16 -8.94
C MET A 62 0.09 -10.93 -8.61
N GLY A 63 0.24 -10.06 -9.59
CA GLY A 63 0.98 -8.81 -9.40
C GLY A 63 0.14 -7.75 -8.73
N GLY A 64 0.70 -6.54 -8.68
CA GLY A 64 0.05 -5.42 -8.02
C GLY A 64 -1.21 -4.96 -8.72
N PHE A 65 -1.26 -5.04 -10.07
CA PHE A 65 -2.46 -4.57 -10.76
C PHE A 65 -3.70 -5.40 -10.44
N PRO A 66 -3.64 -6.74 -10.46
CA PRO A 66 -4.81 -7.50 -10.01
C PRO A 66 -5.23 -7.21 -8.58
N VAL A 67 -4.28 -6.96 -7.68
CA VAL A 67 -4.60 -6.57 -6.32
C VAL A 67 -5.32 -5.22 -6.32
N LEU A 68 -4.80 -4.27 -7.08
CA LEU A 68 -5.38 -2.93 -7.16
C LEU A 68 -6.78 -2.98 -7.75
N GLU A 69 -6.98 -3.80 -8.78
CA GLU A 69 -8.31 -3.97 -9.38
C GLU A 69 -9.29 -4.58 -8.39
N PHE A 70 -8.82 -5.55 -7.59
CA PHE A 70 -9.64 -6.12 -6.54
C PHE A 70 -10.04 -5.05 -5.51
N LEU A 71 -9.09 -4.23 -5.10
CA LEU A 71 -9.36 -3.18 -4.12
C LEU A 71 -10.33 -2.14 -4.65
N ALA A 72 -10.25 -1.85 -5.95
CA ALA A 72 -11.13 -0.84 -6.56
C ALA A 72 -12.60 -1.21 -6.47
N GLU A 73 -12.90 -2.49 -6.27
CA GLU A 73 -14.28 -2.94 -6.15
C GLU A 73 -14.79 -2.97 -4.73
N LEU A 74 -13.93 -2.71 -3.75
CA LEU A 74 -14.34 -2.74 -2.36
C LEU A 74 -14.86 -1.37 -1.93
N PRO A 75 -15.99 -1.34 -1.20
CA PRO A 75 -16.54 -0.05 -0.78
C PRO A 75 -15.65 0.71 0.20
N ASP A 76 -14.94 -0.02 1.05
CA ASP A 76 -14.09 0.60 2.07
C ASP A 76 -12.63 0.24 1.85
N ALA A 77 -12.18 0.32 0.62
CA ALA A 77 -10.81 -0.07 0.29
C ALA A 77 -9.79 0.84 0.98
N PRO A 78 -8.72 0.27 1.51
CA PRO A 78 -7.64 1.08 2.05
C PRO A 78 -6.87 1.77 0.92
N PRO A 79 -6.18 2.88 1.22
CA PRO A 79 -5.31 3.50 0.23
C PRO A 79 -4.16 2.57 -0.14
N VAL A 80 -3.67 2.72 -1.36
CA VAL A 80 -2.62 1.86 -1.90
C VAL A 80 -1.46 2.71 -2.35
N ILE A 81 -0.26 2.33 -1.93
CA ILE A 81 0.99 2.86 -2.45
C ILE A 81 1.63 1.75 -3.28
N MET A 82 1.99 2.05 -4.51
CA MET A 82 2.56 1.05 -5.40
C MET A 82 4.06 1.23 -5.51
N MET A 83 4.79 0.13 -5.43
CA MET A 83 6.26 0.11 -5.59
C MET A 83 6.59 -0.53 -6.92
N THR A 84 7.58 0.03 -7.62
CA THR A 84 7.96 -0.54 -8.90
C THR A 84 9.40 -0.20 -9.27
N ALA A 85 10.08 -1.14 -9.91
CA ALA A 85 11.37 -0.87 -10.55
C ALA A 85 11.17 -0.33 -11.95
N ASN A 86 9.96 -0.35 -12.47
CA ASN A 86 9.67 0.03 -13.84
C ASN A 86 9.13 1.45 -13.88
N GLU A 87 9.65 2.24 -14.83
CA GLU A 87 9.22 3.63 -14.95
C GLU A 87 8.16 3.88 -15.98
N GLY A 88 7.61 2.85 -16.58
CA GLY A 88 6.69 3.03 -17.69
C GLY A 88 5.54 3.96 -17.31
N SER A 89 5.43 5.08 -18.02
CA SER A 89 4.36 6.05 -17.74
C SER A 89 2.99 5.44 -17.96
N ARG A 90 2.90 4.45 -18.83
CA ARG A 90 1.64 3.74 -19.06
C ARG A 90 1.19 3.00 -17.82
N HIS A 91 2.12 2.36 -17.14
CA HIS A 91 1.79 1.65 -15.91
C HIS A 91 1.37 2.61 -14.80
N LYS A 92 2.06 3.73 -14.72
CA LYS A 92 1.73 4.73 -13.71
C LYS A 92 0.34 5.31 -13.93
N ALA A 93 0.02 5.62 -15.17
CA ALA A 93 -1.29 6.16 -15.49
C ALA A 93 -2.40 5.17 -15.15
N TYR A 94 -2.19 3.90 -15.45
CA TYR A 94 -3.19 2.89 -15.13
C TYR A 94 -3.37 2.73 -13.61
N ALA A 95 -2.27 2.73 -12.88
CA ALA A 95 -2.34 2.64 -11.42
C ALA A 95 -3.10 3.82 -10.83
N GLU A 96 -2.86 5.01 -11.36
CA GLU A 96 -3.56 6.20 -10.88
C GLU A 96 -5.06 6.12 -11.19
N MET A 97 -5.41 5.58 -12.34
CA MET A 97 -6.82 5.36 -12.67
C MET A 97 -7.50 4.44 -11.65
N LEU A 98 -6.79 3.48 -11.14
CA LEU A 98 -7.34 2.52 -10.18
C LEU A 98 -7.27 3.03 -8.75
N GLY A 99 -6.79 4.26 -8.54
CA GLY A 99 -6.87 4.88 -7.23
C GLY A 99 -5.65 4.78 -6.35
N VAL A 100 -4.49 4.45 -6.93
CA VAL A 100 -3.26 4.43 -6.14
C VAL A 100 -2.95 5.85 -5.66
N VAL A 101 -2.53 5.99 -4.41
CA VAL A 101 -2.34 7.33 -3.84
C VAL A 101 -0.91 7.80 -3.95
N ASP A 102 0.03 6.89 -4.17
CA ASP A 102 1.42 7.26 -4.40
C ASP A 102 2.12 6.12 -5.13
N TYR A 103 3.27 6.42 -5.69
CA TYR A 103 3.96 5.53 -6.58
C TYR A 103 5.45 5.65 -6.28
N LEU A 104 6.03 4.64 -5.66
CA LEU A 104 7.42 4.66 -5.24
C LEU A 104 8.27 3.87 -6.22
N ARG A 105 9.29 4.50 -6.74
CA ARG A 105 10.19 3.86 -7.68
C ARG A 105 11.35 3.22 -6.95
N LYS A 106 11.58 1.96 -7.20
CA LYS A 106 12.70 1.23 -6.60
C LYS A 106 14.00 1.57 -7.30
N PRO A 107 15.11 1.69 -6.59
CA PRO A 107 15.18 1.67 -5.13
C PRO A 107 14.78 3.03 -4.57
N PHE A 108 14.14 3.02 -3.42
CA PHE A 108 13.75 4.26 -2.76
C PHE A 108 14.34 4.30 -1.35
N ALA A 109 14.54 5.50 -0.85
CA ALA A 109 15.00 5.67 0.52
C ALA A 109 13.88 5.35 1.48
N MET A 110 14.21 4.76 2.61
CA MET A 110 13.21 4.41 3.61
C MET A 110 12.49 5.65 4.14
N GLU A 111 13.18 6.79 4.23
CA GLU A 111 12.56 8.04 4.65
C GLU A 111 11.47 8.48 3.68
N VAL A 112 11.71 8.29 2.38
CA VAL A 112 10.72 8.64 1.37
C VAL A 112 9.50 7.75 1.51
N MET A 113 9.73 6.46 1.73
CA MET A 113 8.64 5.51 1.94
C MET A 113 7.83 5.88 3.19
N LEU A 114 8.52 6.19 4.29
CA LEU A 114 7.83 6.56 5.53
C LEU A 114 6.99 7.82 5.36
N GLU A 115 7.50 8.81 4.63
CA GLU A 115 6.73 10.02 4.37
C GLU A 115 5.49 9.73 3.55
N SER A 116 5.63 8.90 2.54
CA SER A 116 4.50 8.53 1.70
C SER A 116 3.43 7.82 2.51
N VAL A 117 3.84 6.88 3.35
CA VAL A 117 2.93 6.14 4.22
C VAL A 117 2.20 7.08 5.17
N ALA A 118 2.93 7.99 5.80
CA ALA A 118 2.32 8.91 6.76
C ALA A 118 1.30 9.82 6.07
N ARG A 119 1.63 10.32 4.87
CA ARG A 119 0.69 11.16 4.12
C ARG A 119 -0.56 10.39 3.74
N ALA A 120 -0.40 9.16 3.29
CA ALA A 120 -1.54 8.35 2.86
C ALA A 120 -2.47 8.05 4.03
N ILE A 121 -1.90 7.73 5.18
CA ILE A 121 -2.70 7.42 6.36
C ILE A 121 -3.41 8.67 6.86
N ALA A 122 -2.72 9.81 6.88
CA ALA A 122 -3.32 11.06 7.31
C ALA A 122 -4.47 11.47 6.39
N ALA A 123 -4.29 11.32 5.09
CA ALA A 123 -5.33 11.66 4.13
C ALA A 123 -6.55 10.75 4.28
N ALA A 124 -6.33 9.47 4.53
CA ALA A 124 -7.43 8.53 4.74
C ALA A 124 -8.18 8.82 6.02
N ALA A 125 -7.45 9.22 7.07
CA ALA A 125 -8.09 9.57 8.34
C ALA A 125 -8.93 10.84 8.21
N ALA A 126 -8.51 11.79 7.37
CA ALA A 126 -9.31 12.99 7.12
C ALA A 126 -10.61 12.64 6.41
N GLY A 127 -10.52 11.68 5.47
CA GLY A 127 -11.69 11.10 4.85
C GLY A 127 -12.52 12.07 4.03
N PRO A 128 -13.76 11.70 3.78
CA PRO A 128 -14.62 12.52 2.90
C PRO A 128 -14.94 13.90 3.44
N LYS A 129 -14.75 14.15 4.71
CA LYS A 129 -15.09 15.46 5.23
C LYS A 129 -14.21 16.56 4.67
N ASP A 130 -13.10 16.21 4.05
CA ASP A 130 -12.26 17.17 3.39
C ASP A 130 -12.75 17.54 2.01
N GLN A 131 -13.72 16.83 1.51
CA GLN A 131 -14.22 17.10 0.19
C GLN A 131 -15.17 18.27 0.24
N PRO A 132 -15.10 19.16 -0.74
CA PRO A 132 -16.02 20.27 -0.77
C PRO A 132 -17.44 19.76 -0.89
N GLU A 133 -18.31 20.42 -0.21
CA GLU A 133 -19.71 20.12 -0.33
C GLU A 133 -20.20 20.59 -1.67
N ALA A 134 -20.85 19.71 -2.33
CA ALA A 134 -21.35 20.05 -3.64
C ALA A 134 -22.50 21.02 -3.55
#